data_ba4d40bae3d617febf2058af05939ba8
#
_entry.id   ba4d40bae3d617febf2058af05939ba8
#
_cell.length_a   1.000
_cell.length_b   1.000
_cell.length_c   1.000
_cell.angle_alpha   90.00
_cell.angle_beta   90.00
_cell.angle_gamma   90.00
#
_symmetry.space_group_name_H-M   'P 1'
#
loop_
_entity.id
_entity.type
_entity.pdbx_description
1 polymer ?
#
loop_
_entity_poly.entity_id
_entity_poly.type
_entity_poly.pdbx_seq_one_letter_code
_entity_poly.pdbx_strand_id
1 'polypeptide(L)'
;MSTLPPSKMNFSNMNQSIASEGCIITNASISNSIVGVRTTIESGASLNGVICMGADYYETEEQKKLNEEKRLPNLGIGKGAIIKGAIIDKNACIGEGCRIGIDNMSREDGNYGHYHIVNGIIVIPKNTVLYPGTVI
;
A
#
# COMPACT_ATOMS: atom_id res chain seq x y z
N MET A 1 6.22 -1.26 27.71
CA MET A 1 5.86 -1.74 26.38
C MET A 1 4.92 -0.75 25.70
N SER A 2 5.31 -0.21 24.59
CA SER A 2 4.40 0.67 23.87
C SER A 2 3.38 -0.18 23.09
N THR A 3 2.14 0.17 23.19
CA THR A 3 1.09 -0.50 22.45
C THR A 3 0.60 0.42 21.34
N LEU A 4 0.40 -0.15 20.16
CA LEU A 4 -0.22 0.58 19.07
C LEU A 4 -1.72 0.70 19.33
N PRO A 5 -2.36 1.76 18.84
CA PRO A 5 -3.81 1.85 18.92
C PRO A 5 -4.46 0.72 18.09
N PRO A 6 -5.68 0.35 18.40
CA PRO A 6 -6.40 -0.63 17.60
C PRO A 6 -6.57 -0.10 16.17
N SER A 7 -6.68 -1.01 15.23
CA SER A 7 -6.93 -0.64 13.83
C SER A 7 -8.30 0.01 13.68
N LYS A 8 -8.37 1.03 12.83
CA LYS A 8 -9.60 1.72 12.47
C LYS A 8 -10.04 1.28 11.09
N MET A 9 -11.22 0.68 11.01
CA MET A 9 -11.77 0.16 9.76
C MET A 9 -13.17 0.73 9.53
N ASN A 10 -13.29 1.62 8.54
CA ASN A 10 -14.53 2.27 8.17
C ASN A 10 -15.05 1.70 6.85
N PHE A 11 -16.23 1.06 6.88
CA PHE A 11 -16.89 0.52 5.68
C PHE A 11 -15.97 -0.36 4.82
N SER A 12 -14.97 -0.99 5.46
CA SER A 12 -14.01 -1.82 4.75
C SER A 12 -14.46 -3.28 4.75
N ASN A 13 -14.07 -3.99 3.69
CA ASN A 13 -14.39 -5.39 3.50
C ASN A 13 -13.08 -6.19 3.51
N MET A 14 -12.93 -7.05 4.50
CA MET A 14 -11.75 -7.92 4.60
C MET A 14 -12.16 -9.38 4.50
N ASN A 15 -11.48 -10.12 3.62
CA ASN A 15 -11.73 -11.53 3.39
C ASN A 15 -10.41 -12.30 3.43
N GLN A 16 -10.30 -13.29 4.32
CA GLN A 16 -9.10 -14.13 4.46
C GLN A 16 -7.83 -13.29 4.62
N SER A 17 -7.91 -12.23 5.42
CA SER A 17 -6.84 -11.25 5.56
C SER A 17 -6.57 -10.95 7.01
N ILE A 18 -5.36 -10.46 7.28
CA ILE A 18 -4.93 -10.06 8.61
C ILE A 18 -4.44 -8.62 8.54
N ALA A 19 -4.96 -7.76 9.42
CA ALA A 19 -4.46 -6.41 9.61
C ALA A 19 -3.82 -6.32 11.00
N SER A 20 -2.57 -5.87 11.04
CA SER A 20 -1.85 -5.65 12.28
C SER A 20 -2.34 -4.39 12.99
N GLU A 21 -1.89 -4.18 14.22
CA GLU A 21 -2.30 -3.02 15.01
C GLU A 21 -1.87 -1.69 14.39
N GLY A 22 -2.64 -0.65 14.66
CA GLY A 22 -2.32 0.70 14.23
C GLY A 22 -2.67 1.03 12.80
N CYS A 23 -3.33 0.12 12.08
CA CYS A 23 -3.76 0.38 10.71
C CYS A 23 -4.97 1.32 10.66
N ILE A 24 -5.03 2.12 9.62
CA ILE A 24 -6.18 2.98 9.32
C ILE A 24 -6.67 2.60 7.93
N ILE A 25 -7.81 1.92 7.88
CA ILE A 25 -8.36 1.38 6.64
C ILE A 25 -9.73 2.00 6.43
N THR A 26 -9.90 2.73 5.34
CA THR A 26 -11.13 3.44 5.03
C THR A 26 -11.72 2.94 3.72
N ASN A 27 -12.92 2.37 3.79
CA ASN A 27 -13.70 1.96 2.61
C ASN A 27 -12.85 1.25 1.53
N ALA A 28 -12.09 0.25 1.96
CA ALA A 28 -11.21 -0.52 1.07
C ALA A 28 -11.63 -1.99 1.04
N SER A 29 -11.27 -2.68 -0.02
CA SER A 29 -11.49 -4.11 -0.16
C SER A 29 -10.16 -4.84 -0.06
N ILE A 30 -10.05 -5.77 0.87
CA ILE A 30 -8.80 -6.50 1.14
C ILE A 30 -9.09 -8.00 1.14
N SER A 31 -8.41 -8.73 0.26
CA SER A 31 -8.58 -10.17 0.13
C SER A 31 -7.23 -10.88 0.12
N ASN A 32 -7.13 -11.98 0.86
CA ASN A 32 -5.93 -12.85 0.87
C ASN A 32 -4.65 -12.06 1.11
N SER A 33 -4.69 -11.07 2.01
CA SER A 33 -3.60 -10.13 2.20
C SER A 33 -3.21 -10.01 3.67
N ILE A 34 -1.98 -9.57 3.89
CA ILE A 34 -1.46 -9.26 5.21
C ILE A 34 -1.08 -7.79 5.22
N VAL A 35 -1.66 -7.05 6.15
CA VAL A 35 -1.44 -5.60 6.28
C VAL A 35 -0.66 -5.36 7.56
N GLY A 36 0.57 -4.90 7.40
CA GLY A 36 1.50 -4.66 8.51
C GLY A 36 1.15 -3.44 9.35
N VAL A 37 1.87 -3.28 10.45
CA VAL A 37 1.60 -2.21 11.44
C VAL A 37 1.60 -0.81 10.83
N ARG A 38 0.74 0.06 11.30
CA ARG A 38 0.63 1.48 10.90
C ARG A 38 0.36 1.71 9.42
N THR A 39 -0.19 0.73 8.72
CA THR A 39 -0.53 0.92 7.30
C THR A 39 -1.79 1.76 7.18
N THR A 40 -1.75 2.78 6.35
CA THR A 40 -2.93 3.56 5.98
C THR A 40 -3.39 3.15 4.59
N ILE A 41 -4.65 2.77 4.48
CA ILE A 41 -5.27 2.39 3.20
C ILE A 41 -6.46 3.29 2.98
N GLU A 42 -6.39 4.06 1.89
CA GLU A 42 -7.39 5.06 1.57
C GLU A 42 -8.63 4.49 0.86
N SER A 43 -9.65 5.31 0.77
CA SER A 43 -10.95 4.95 0.20
C SER A 43 -10.85 4.43 -1.23
N GLY A 44 -11.55 3.34 -1.50
CA GLY A 44 -11.63 2.77 -2.84
C GLY A 44 -10.43 1.90 -3.22
N ALA A 45 -9.44 1.74 -2.35
CA ALA A 45 -8.31 0.86 -2.63
C ALA A 45 -8.73 -0.61 -2.59
N SER A 46 -8.06 -1.43 -3.37
CA SER A 46 -8.32 -2.87 -3.45
C SER A 46 -7.00 -3.64 -3.43
N LEU A 47 -6.87 -4.56 -2.48
CA LEU A 47 -5.69 -5.41 -2.33
C LEU A 47 -6.10 -6.88 -2.44
N ASN A 48 -5.37 -7.65 -3.25
CA ASN A 48 -5.61 -9.07 -3.39
C ASN A 48 -4.26 -9.80 -3.50
N GLY A 49 -3.98 -10.67 -2.53
CA GLY A 49 -2.71 -11.39 -2.50
C GLY A 49 -1.52 -10.48 -2.24
N VAL A 50 -1.68 -9.49 -1.38
CA VAL A 50 -0.67 -8.46 -1.10
C VAL A 50 -0.13 -8.62 0.32
N ILE A 51 1.18 -8.47 0.46
CA ILE A 51 1.81 -8.38 1.77
C ILE A 51 2.36 -6.96 1.91
N CYS A 52 1.74 -6.17 2.79
CA CYS A 52 2.21 -4.85 3.18
C CYS A 52 3.06 -4.99 4.45
N MET A 53 4.31 -4.57 4.39
CA MET A 53 5.20 -4.66 5.55
C MET A 53 4.89 -3.60 6.61
N GLY A 54 4.12 -2.58 6.24
CA GLY A 54 3.70 -1.55 7.17
C GLY A 54 4.52 -0.28 7.13
N ALA A 55 4.50 0.46 8.22
CA ALA A 55 5.24 1.70 8.33
C ALA A 55 5.89 1.83 9.72
N ASP A 56 7.01 2.53 9.76
CA ASP A 56 7.74 2.77 11.00
C ASP A 56 7.17 3.98 11.78
N TYR A 57 6.34 4.79 11.12
CA TYR A 57 5.78 6.01 11.71
C TYR A 57 4.45 6.37 11.04
N TYR A 58 3.73 7.29 11.65
CA TYR A 58 2.57 7.94 11.02
C TYR A 58 3.01 9.28 10.45
N GLU A 59 2.48 9.66 9.29
CA GLU A 59 2.71 11.00 8.78
C GLU A 59 2.01 12.04 9.63
N THR A 60 2.69 13.17 9.87
CA THR A 60 2.08 14.32 10.55
C THR A 60 1.14 15.06 9.59
N GLU A 61 0.22 15.84 10.14
CA GLU A 61 -0.64 16.68 9.32
C GLU A 61 0.18 17.69 8.49
N GLU A 62 1.28 18.17 9.03
CA GLU A 62 2.20 19.06 8.31
C GLU A 62 2.81 18.37 7.10
N GLN A 63 3.25 17.11 7.26
CA GLN A 63 3.81 16.34 6.17
C GLN A 63 2.77 16.06 5.09
N LYS A 64 1.53 15.76 5.47
CA LYS A 64 0.44 15.54 4.52
C LYS A 64 0.13 16.79 3.71
N LYS A 65 0.16 17.97 4.34
CA LYS A 65 -0.02 19.24 3.64
C LYS A 65 1.10 19.51 2.64
N LEU A 66 2.33 19.23 3.02
CA LEU A 66 3.48 19.36 2.12
C LEU A 66 3.35 18.42 0.93
N ASN A 67 2.91 17.18 1.17
CA ASN A 67 2.68 16.22 0.10
C ASN A 67 1.62 16.72 -0.87
N GLU A 68 0.53 17.27 -0.36
CA GLU A 68 -0.53 17.82 -1.19
C GLU A 68 -0.04 18.97 -2.06
N GLU A 69 0.73 19.90 -1.48
CA GLU A 69 1.30 21.02 -2.21
C GLU A 69 2.26 20.57 -3.31
N LYS A 70 3.06 19.56 -3.05
CA LYS A 70 4.04 19.02 -3.98
C LYS A 70 3.48 17.94 -4.88
N ARG A 71 2.21 17.59 -4.72
CA ARG A 71 1.54 16.49 -5.45
C ARG A 71 2.24 15.15 -5.25
N LEU A 72 2.74 14.93 -4.04
CA LEU A 72 3.35 13.66 -3.65
C LEU A 72 2.31 12.77 -2.95
N PRO A 73 2.39 11.45 -3.14
CA PRO A 73 1.51 10.55 -2.41
C PRO A 73 1.86 10.51 -0.93
N ASN A 74 0.85 10.29 -0.10
CA ASN A 74 1.05 10.07 1.32
C ASN A 74 1.60 8.66 1.57
N LEU A 75 2.12 8.47 2.78
CA LEU A 75 2.56 7.16 3.25
C LEU A 75 1.39 6.16 3.24
N GLY A 76 1.61 4.98 2.68
CA GLY A 76 0.61 3.92 2.60
C GLY A 76 0.01 3.76 1.22
N ILE A 77 -1.24 3.31 1.18
CA ILE A 77 -1.95 2.98 -0.07
C ILE A 77 -2.97 4.07 -0.38
N GLY A 78 -2.81 4.73 -1.53
CA GLY A 78 -3.66 5.84 -1.94
C GLY A 78 -5.06 5.44 -2.40
N LYS A 79 -5.91 6.43 -2.55
CA LYS A 79 -7.30 6.25 -2.98
C LYS A 79 -7.38 5.54 -4.32
N GLY A 80 -8.26 4.55 -4.39
CA GLY A 80 -8.54 3.85 -5.64
C GLY A 80 -7.38 3.02 -6.19
N ALA A 81 -6.29 2.84 -5.44
CA ALA A 81 -5.19 1.99 -5.88
C ALA A 81 -5.62 0.53 -5.91
N ILE A 82 -5.26 -0.17 -6.97
CA ILE A 82 -5.59 -1.58 -7.16
C ILE A 82 -4.29 -2.37 -7.23
N ILE A 83 -4.11 -3.29 -6.28
CA ILE A 83 -2.85 -4.04 -6.13
C ILE A 83 -3.14 -5.53 -6.04
N LYS A 84 -2.45 -6.30 -6.85
CA LYS A 84 -2.59 -7.75 -6.87
C LYS A 84 -1.23 -8.44 -6.95
N GLY A 85 -1.01 -9.44 -6.08
CA GLY A 85 0.18 -10.28 -6.15
C GLY A 85 1.48 -9.51 -5.91
N ALA A 86 1.54 -8.70 -4.87
CA ALA A 86 2.69 -7.86 -4.59
C ALA A 86 3.10 -7.91 -3.13
N ILE A 87 4.39 -7.64 -2.91
CA ILE A 87 4.96 -7.39 -1.59
C ILE A 87 5.35 -5.93 -1.56
N ILE A 88 4.80 -5.19 -0.61
CA ILE A 88 5.09 -3.75 -0.45
C ILE A 88 5.90 -3.58 0.82
N ASP A 89 7.16 -3.21 0.68
CA ASP A 89 8.07 -3.06 1.79
C ASP A 89 7.73 -1.80 2.62
N LYS A 90 8.44 -1.61 3.72
CA LYS A 90 8.13 -0.56 4.69
C LYS A 90 8.22 0.84 4.11
N ASN A 91 7.34 1.70 4.60
CA ASN A 91 7.35 3.13 4.31
C ASN A 91 7.17 3.47 2.83
N ALA A 92 6.53 2.59 2.07
CA ALA A 92 6.21 2.88 0.68
C ALA A 92 5.02 3.84 0.59
N CYS A 93 5.06 4.72 -0.40
CA CYS A 93 4.00 5.67 -0.69
C CYS A 93 3.41 5.31 -2.06
N ILE A 94 2.23 4.69 -2.04
CA ILE A 94 1.54 4.27 -3.27
C ILE A 94 0.48 5.32 -3.59
N GLY A 95 0.64 5.98 -4.72
CA GLY A 95 -0.23 7.08 -5.09
C GLY A 95 -1.65 6.68 -5.48
N GLU A 96 -2.52 7.67 -5.51
CA GLU A 96 -3.91 7.50 -5.91
C GLU A 96 -4.02 6.88 -7.30
N GLY A 97 -4.89 5.90 -7.45
CA GLY A 97 -5.18 5.29 -8.75
C GLY A 97 -4.07 4.43 -9.33
N CYS A 98 -3.04 4.09 -8.56
CA CYS A 98 -2.01 3.16 -9.02
C CYS A 98 -2.61 1.79 -9.34
N ARG A 99 -2.12 1.15 -10.38
CA ARG A 99 -2.53 -0.20 -10.77
C ARG A 99 -1.29 -1.08 -10.79
N ILE A 100 -1.22 -2.01 -9.85
CA ILE A 100 -0.04 -2.87 -9.66
C ILE A 100 -0.45 -4.33 -9.79
N GLY A 101 0.16 -5.03 -10.76
CA GLY A 101 -0.09 -6.44 -10.98
C GLY A 101 -1.40 -6.77 -11.67
N ILE A 102 -2.06 -5.79 -12.28
CA ILE A 102 -3.36 -5.95 -12.92
C ILE A 102 -3.24 -6.00 -14.44
N ASP A 103 -2.55 -5.03 -15.02
CA ASP A 103 -2.57 -4.79 -16.46
C ASP A 103 -1.50 -5.53 -17.25
N ASN A 104 -0.43 -5.96 -16.61
CA ASN A 104 0.64 -6.68 -17.29
C ASN A 104 1.14 -7.84 -16.44
N MET A 105 0.65 -9.02 -16.76
CA MET A 105 0.90 -10.23 -15.97
C MET A 105 2.09 -11.07 -16.50
N SER A 106 2.72 -10.66 -17.57
CA SER A 106 3.70 -11.49 -18.28
C SER A 106 5.15 -11.00 -18.17
N ARG A 107 5.45 -10.22 -17.16
CA ARG A 107 6.80 -9.70 -16.98
C ARG A 107 7.74 -10.74 -16.41
N GLU A 108 8.95 -10.78 -16.97
CA GLU A 108 10.00 -11.66 -16.48
C GLU A 108 10.58 -11.12 -15.17
N ASP A 109 11.16 -12.02 -14.38
CA ASP A 109 11.88 -11.65 -13.17
C ASP A 109 13.02 -10.69 -13.50
N GLY A 110 13.26 -9.73 -12.61
CA GLY A 110 14.30 -8.74 -12.79
C GLY A 110 14.08 -7.48 -12.00
N ASN A 111 15.00 -6.55 -12.18
CA ASN A 111 14.96 -5.23 -11.55
C ASN A 111 14.47 -4.20 -12.58
N TYR A 112 13.36 -3.54 -12.25
CA TYR A 112 12.73 -2.56 -13.14
C TYR A 112 12.87 -1.12 -12.63
N GLY A 113 13.76 -0.89 -11.68
CA GLY A 113 13.99 0.43 -11.09
C GLY A 113 13.18 0.65 -9.83
N HIS A 114 11.93 1.08 -9.97
CA HIS A 114 11.05 1.34 -8.82
C HIS A 114 10.46 0.06 -8.21
N TYR A 115 10.65 -1.06 -8.85
CA TYR A 115 10.15 -2.33 -8.36
C TYR A 115 10.98 -3.47 -8.95
N HIS A 116 10.80 -4.66 -8.36
CA HIS A 116 11.41 -5.90 -8.82
C HIS A 116 10.33 -6.93 -9.07
N ILE A 117 10.63 -7.92 -9.87
CA ILE A 117 9.78 -9.11 -10.00
C ILE A 117 10.61 -10.31 -9.61
N VAL A 118 10.13 -11.09 -8.66
CA VAL A 118 10.77 -12.30 -8.17
C VAL A 118 9.74 -13.42 -8.15
N ASN A 119 9.98 -14.46 -8.93
CA ASN A 119 9.06 -15.59 -9.10
C ASN A 119 7.64 -15.13 -9.46
N GLY A 120 7.53 -14.12 -10.31
CA GLY A 120 6.26 -13.56 -10.75
C GLY A 120 5.60 -12.62 -9.76
N ILE A 121 6.20 -12.39 -8.59
CA ILE A 121 5.66 -11.50 -7.56
C ILE A 121 6.31 -10.14 -7.68
N ILE A 122 5.48 -9.10 -7.69
CA ILE A 122 5.97 -7.73 -7.73
C ILE A 122 6.42 -7.32 -6.33
N VAL A 123 7.64 -6.80 -6.23
CA VAL A 123 8.19 -6.32 -4.95
C VAL A 123 8.43 -4.82 -5.06
N ILE A 124 7.76 -4.06 -4.21
CA ILE A 124 7.97 -2.60 -4.11
C ILE A 124 8.93 -2.37 -2.95
N PRO A 125 10.15 -1.87 -3.22
CA PRO A 125 11.17 -1.70 -2.19
C PRO A 125 10.79 -0.69 -1.12
N LYS A 126 11.49 -0.77 0.00
CA LYS A 126 11.37 0.16 1.12
C LYS A 126 11.52 1.61 0.65
N ASN A 127 10.70 2.49 1.20
CA ASN A 127 10.72 3.94 0.93
C ASN A 127 10.42 4.33 -0.53
N THR A 128 9.89 3.43 -1.32
CA THR A 128 9.55 3.74 -2.71
C THR A 128 8.34 4.67 -2.78
N VAL A 129 8.41 5.64 -3.68
CA VAL A 129 7.31 6.55 -3.98
C VAL A 129 6.80 6.25 -5.39
N LEU A 130 5.56 5.81 -5.48
CA LEU A 130 4.88 5.61 -6.76
C LEU A 130 3.86 6.73 -6.94
N TYR A 131 4.07 7.57 -7.94
CA TYR A 131 3.20 8.71 -8.19
C TYR A 131 1.80 8.27 -8.61
N PRO A 132 0.78 9.13 -8.38
CA PRO A 132 -0.59 8.80 -8.77
C PRO A 132 -0.69 8.33 -10.23
N GLY A 133 -1.48 7.29 -10.45
CA GLY A 133 -1.69 6.74 -11.78
C GLY A 133 -0.59 5.82 -12.31
N THR A 134 0.39 5.47 -11.48
CA THR A 134 1.45 4.53 -11.90
C THR A 134 0.85 3.16 -12.20
N VAL A 135 1.26 2.58 -13.34
CA VAL A 135 0.83 1.25 -13.77
C VAL A 135 2.06 0.33 -13.83
N ILE A 136 1.97 -0.77 -13.09
CA ILE A 136 3.04 -1.78 -13.05
C ILE A 136 2.46 -3.15 -13.38
#